data_33326ca3ec37b418621d92fbb94ee298
#
_entry.id   33326ca3ec37b418621d92fbb94ee298
#
_cell.length_a   1.000
_cell.length_b   1.000
_cell.length_c   1.000
_cell.angle_alpha   90.00
_cell.angle_beta   90.00
_cell.angle_gamma   90.00
#
_symmetry.space_group_name_H-M   'P 1'
#
loop_
_entity.id
_entity.type
_entity.pdbx_description
1 polymer ?
#
loop_
_entity_poly.entity_id
_entity_poly.type
_entity_poly.pdbx_seq_one_letter_code
_entity_poly.pdbx_strand_id
1 'polypeptide(L)'
;TGIAPFRSFLQEREENEAKGRNWLFFGDQHIATDYLYSEEFKSWKQNGFLQNLSLAFSRDQEEKVYVQNRMLECGKELWEWLKGGAYFYVCGDAKRMAVDVDQALNQIAREHGDLSEQEARIYVKGLKKEKRYQRDIY
;
A
#
# COMPACT_ATOMS: atom_id res chain seq x y z
N THR A 1 1.02 -7.71 -12.64
CA THR A 1 2.47 -7.82 -12.45
C THR A 1 2.90 -7.53 -11.04
N GLY A 2 2.54 -6.39 -10.48
CA GLY A 2 2.95 -6.01 -9.13
C GLY A 2 2.29 -6.75 -7.97
N ILE A 3 1.29 -7.59 -8.23
CA ILE A 3 0.50 -8.23 -7.19
C ILE A 3 1.07 -9.58 -6.73
N ALA A 4 1.78 -10.30 -7.60
CA ALA A 4 2.21 -11.67 -7.31
C ALA A 4 3.07 -11.80 -6.05
N PRO A 5 4.08 -10.95 -5.80
CA PRO A 5 4.87 -11.02 -4.56
C PRO A 5 4.02 -10.83 -3.31
N PHE A 6 3.05 -9.93 -3.34
CA PHE A 6 2.20 -9.64 -2.19
C PHE A 6 1.21 -10.77 -1.91
N ARG A 7 0.69 -11.40 -2.97
CA ARG A 7 -0.12 -12.59 -2.81
C ARG A 7 0.66 -13.68 -2.09
N SER A 8 1.92 -13.88 -2.48
CA SER A 8 2.79 -14.86 -1.84
C SER A 8 3.07 -14.52 -0.38
N PHE A 9 3.34 -13.25 -0.06
CA PHE A 9 3.51 -12.81 1.33
C PHE A 9 2.27 -13.07 2.16
N LEU A 10 1.09 -12.75 1.65
CA LEU A 10 -0.16 -12.96 2.37
C LEU A 10 -0.43 -14.44 2.60
N GLN A 11 -0.17 -15.29 1.60
CA GLN A 11 -0.29 -16.74 1.76
C GLN A 11 0.64 -17.28 2.84
N GLU A 12 1.91 -16.85 2.82
CA GLU A 12 2.89 -17.28 3.82
C GLU A 12 2.46 -16.85 5.22
N ARG A 13 2.01 -15.60 5.38
CA ARG A 13 1.53 -15.11 6.66
C ARG A 13 0.31 -15.87 7.17
N GLU A 14 -0.60 -16.25 6.27
CA GLU A 14 -1.76 -17.07 6.62
C GLU A 14 -1.33 -18.47 7.09
N GLU A 15 -0.44 -19.11 6.34
CA GLU A 15 0.09 -20.45 6.68
C GLU A 15 0.84 -20.44 8.02
N ASN A 16 1.57 -19.38 8.29
CA ASN A 16 2.33 -19.23 9.54
C ASN A 16 1.50 -18.65 10.68
N GLU A 17 0.20 -18.43 10.48
CA GLU A 17 -0.71 -17.85 11.47
C GLU A 17 -0.19 -16.53 12.05
N ALA A 18 0.38 -15.68 11.17
CA ALA A 18 0.91 -14.39 11.58
C ALA A 18 -0.20 -13.48 12.12
N LYS A 19 0.03 -12.87 13.29
CA LYS A 19 -1.00 -12.12 14.02
C LYS A 19 -1.10 -10.66 13.67
N GLY A 20 -0.15 -10.08 12.95
CA GLY A 20 -0.18 -8.69 12.53
C GLY A 20 -1.28 -8.41 11.52
N ARG A 21 -1.80 -7.19 11.55
CA ARG A 21 -2.83 -6.75 10.59
C ARG A 21 -2.24 -6.59 9.19
N ASN A 22 -3.07 -6.77 8.17
CA ASN A 22 -2.69 -6.65 6.78
C ASN A 22 -3.58 -5.62 6.06
N TRP A 23 -2.96 -4.78 5.26
CA TRP A 23 -3.66 -3.81 4.40
C TRP A 23 -3.04 -3.87 3.01
N LEU A 24 -3.86 -4.16 2.01
CA LEU A 24 -3.40 -4.24 0.62
C LEU A 24 -3.96 -3.07 -0.18
N PHE A 25 -3.08 -2.36 -0.88
CA PHE A 25 -3.45 -1.42 -1.93
C PHE A 25 -3.12 -2.06 -3.27
N PHE A 26 -4.09 -2.14 -4.14
CA PHE A 26 -3.91 -2.70 -5.48
C PHE A 26 -4.44 -1.75 -6.54
N GLY A 27 -3.65 -1.49 -7.56
CA GLY A 27 -4.04 -0.63 -8.67
C GLY A 27 -3.68 -1.22 -10.02
N ASP A 28 -4.60 -1.05 -10.97
CA ASP A 28 -4.41 -1.38 -12.37
C ASP A 28 -5.41 -0.58 -13.22
N GLN A 29 -5.62 -0.94 -14.48
CA GLN A 29 -6.48 -0.16 -15.37
C GLN A 29 -7.97 -0.49 -15.19
N HIS A 30 -8.36 -1.75 -15.24
CA HIS A 30 -9.75 -2.20 -15.18
C HIS A 30 -9.94 -3.36 -14.22
N ILE A 31 -10.98 -3.28 -13.38
CA ILE A 31 -11.34 -4.36 -12.47
C ILE A 31 -11.71 -5.65 -13.23
N ALA A 32 -12.44 -5.51 -14.35
CA ALA A 32 -12.97 -6.65 -15.10
C ALA A 32 -11.87 -7.54 -15.71
N THR A 33 -10.73 -6.95 -16.09
CA THR A 33 -9.66 -7.66 -16.80
C THR A 33 -8.37 -7.80 -16.00
N ASP A 34 -8.13 -6.89 -15.07
CA ASP A 34 -6.83 -6.76 -14.42
C ASP A 34 -6.82 -7.16 -12.94
N TYR A 35 -7.99 -7.40 -12.34
CA TYR A 35 -8.08 -7.77 -10.92
C TYR A 35 -7.92 -9.28 -10.76
N LEU A 36 -6.67 -9.74 -10.89
CA LEU A 36 -6.31 -11.14 -10.67
C LEU A 36 -6.39 -11.47 -9.18
N TYR A 37 -6.74 -12.73 -8.88
CA TYR A 37 -6.83 -13.22 -7.49
C TYR A 37 -7.94 -12.55 -6.66
N SER A 38 -8.94 -11.95 -7.31
CA SER A 38 -10.03 -11.24 -6.61
C SER A 38 -10.76 -12.12 -5.60
N GLU A 39 -10.97 -13.40 -5.92
CA GLU A 39 -11.66 -14.34 -5.03
C GLU A 39 -10.86 -14.61 -3.75
N GLU A 40 -9.52 -14.75 -3.87
CA GLU A 40 -8.64 -14.93 -2.71
C GLU A 40 -8.68 -13.70 -1.81
N PHE A 41 -8.60 -12.49 -2.38
CA PHE A 41 -8.63 -11.25 -1.60
C PHE A 41 -9.97 -11.04 -0.91
N LYS A 42 -11.08 -11.37 -1.58
CA LYS A 42 -12.40 -11.33 -0.97
C LYS A 42 -12.50 -12.28 0.22
N SER A 43 -12.01 -13.52 0.05
CA SER A 43 -12.01 -14.51 1.12
C SER A 43 -11.21 -14.04 2.33
N TRP A 44 -10.01 -13.52 2.10
CA TRP A 44 -9.18 -12.99 3.20
C TRP A 44 -9.81 -11.78 3.89
N LYS A 45 -10.53 -10.94 3.13
CA LYS A 45 -11.25 -9.81 3.69
C LYS A 45 -12.42 -10.27 4.56
N GLN A 46 -13.17 -11.26 4.09
CA GLN A 46 -14.34 -11.79 4.80
C GLN A 46 -13.95 -12.51 6.10
N ASN A 47 -12.86 -13.29 6.09
CA ASN A 47 -12.43 -14.02 7.28
C ASN A 47 -11.60 -13.18 8.26
N GLY A 48 -11.36 -11.90 7.95
CA GLY A 48 -10.65 -10.97 8.82
C GLY A 48 -9.12 -11.03 8.74
N PHE A 49 -8.56 -11.89 7.90
CA PHE A 49 -7.12 -11.95 7.71
C PHE A 49 -6.58 -10.69 7.02
N LEU A 50 -7.28 -10.20 6.00
CA LEU A 50 -6.98 -8.94 5.33
C LEU A 50 -7.95 -7.87 5.86
N GLN A 51 -7.50 -7.05 6.81
CA GLN A 51 -8.35 -6.06 7.47
C GLN A 51 -8.81 -4.96 6.51
N ASN A 52 -7.91 -4.48 5.66
CA ASN A 52 -8.22 -3.41 4.71
C ASN A 52 -7.78 -3.78 3.30
N LEU A 53 -8.63 -3.46 2.33
CA LEU A 53 -8.35 -3.64 0.91
C LEU A 53 -8.76 -2.36 0.19
N SER A 54 -7.80 -1.66 -0.41
CA SER A 54 -8.03 -0.42 -1.15
C SER A 54 -7.69 -0.64 -2.62
N LEU A 55 -8.66 -0.39 -3.50
CA LEU A 55 -8.56 -0.67 -4.92
C LEU A 55 -8.56 0.62 -5.73
N ALA A 56 -7.73 0.68 -6.76
CA ALA A 56 -7.65 1.80 -7.68
C ALA A 56 -7.57 1.29 -9.10
N PHE A 57 -8.66 1.43 -9.87
CA PHE A 57 -8.70 1.07 -11.27
C PHE A 57 -8.81 2.34 -12.10
N SER A 58 -7.70 2.72 -12.71
CA SER A 58 -7.52 4.06 -13.27
C SER A 58 -8.44 4.40 -14.43
N ARG A 59 -9.04 3.40 -15.08
CA ARG A 59 -9.90 3.61 -16.26
C ARG A 59 -11.34 3.15 -16.08
N ASP A 60 -11.77 2.82 -14.86
CA ASP A 60 -13.15 2.38 -14.59
C ASP A 60 -14.11 3.54 -14.26
N GLN A 61 -13.60 4.76 -14.17
CA GLN A 61 -14.38 5.97 -13.93
C GLN A 61 -13.82 7.14 -14.77
N GLU A 62 -14.55 8.27 -14.84
CA GLU A 62 -14.13 9.43 -15.62
C GLU A 62 -12.77 9.97 -15.21
N GLU A 63 -12.57 10.16 -13.90
CA GLU A 63 -11.29 10.60 -13.37
C GLU A 63 -10.40 9.39 -13.08
N LYS A 64 -9.14 9.50 -13.46
CA LYS A 64 -8.17 8.42 -13.17
C LYS A 64 -7.88 8.36 -11.69
N VAL A 65 -8.00 7.16 -11.12
CA VAL A 65 -7.69 6.88 -9.72
C VAL A 65 -6.54 5.89 -9.66
N TYR A 66 -5.52 6.26 -8.90
CA TYR A 66 -4.31 5.47 -8.71
C TYR A 66 -4.15 5.08 -7.24
N VAL A 67 -3.20 4.18 -6.97
CA VAL A 67 -2.91 3.72 -5.60
C VAL A 67 -2.61 4.90 -4.67
N GLN A 68 -1.80 5.86 -5.10
CA GLN A 68 -1.47 7.03 -4.28
C GLN A 68 -2.69 7.86 -3.90
N ASN A 69 -3.71 7.91 -4.76
CA ASN A 69 -4.96 8.60 -4.43
C ASN A 69 -5.68 7.90 -3.29
N ARG A 70 -5.75 6.56 -3.33
CA ARG A 70 -6.34 5.78 -2.24
C ARG A 70 -5.56 5.92 -0.94
N MET A 71 -4.23 5.97 -1.03
CA MET A 71 -3.39 6.21 0.14
C MET A 71 -3.72 7.55 0.80
N LEU A 72 -3.87 8.61 0.01
CA LEU A 72 -4.18 9.93 0.53
C LEU A 72 -5.57 10.01 1.15
N GLU A 73 -6.56 9.32 0.56
CA GLU A 73 -7.90 9.23 1.13
C GLU A 73 -7.90 8.60 2.53
N CYS A 74 -7.03 7.62 2.73
CA CYS A 74 -6.91 6.89 4.00
C CYS A 74 -5.71 7.37 4.82
N GLY A 75 -5.22 8.57 4.56
CA GLY A 75 -3.96 9.07 5.11
C GLY A 75 -3.86 9.01 6.63
N LYS A 76 -4.93 9.40 7.32
CA LYS A 76 -4.95 9.38 8.80
C LYS A 76 -4.76 7.97 9.35
N GLU A 77 -5.53 7.02 8.83
CA GLU A 77 -5.46 5.62 9.27
C GLU A 77 -4.11 5.00 8.89
N LEU A 78 -3.62 5.28 7.68
CA LEU A 78 -2.33 4.79 7.21
C LEU A 78 -1.20 5.33 8.10
N TRP A 79 -1.27 6.61 8.48
CA TRP A 79 -0.31 7.20 9.39
C TRP A 79 -0.30 6.50 10.76
N GLU A 80 -1.49 6.19 11.29
CA GLU A 80 -1.62 5.45 12.55
C GLU A 80 -0.98 4.07 12.47
N TRP A 81 -1.15 3.37 11.34
CA TRP A 81 -0.52 2.07 11.12
C TRP A 81 1.01 2.21 11.11
N LEU A 82 1.55 3.20 10.42
CA LEU A 82 2.99 3.44 10.37
C LEU A 82 3.57 3.78 11.74
N LYS A 83 2.89 4.63 12.50
CA LYS A 83 3.31 4.96 13.86
C LYS A 83 3.25 3.75 14.79
N GLY A 84 2.33 2.84 14.55
CA GLY A 84 2.21 1.60 15.29
C GLY A 84 3.24 0.52 14.93
N GLY A 85 4.17 0.83 14.04
CA GLY A 85 5.26 -0.08 13.66
C GLY A 85 5.03 -0.88 12.39
N ALA A 86 4.05 -0.52 11.56
CA ALA A 86 3.75 -1.25 10.32
C ALA A 86 4.94 -1.24 9.35
N TYR A 87 5.07 -2.33 8.61
CA TYR A 87 5.97 -2.42 7.48
C TYR A 87 5.22 -2.06 6.20
N PHE A 88 5.91 -1.41 5.27
CA PHE A 88 5.35 -0.95 4.01
C PHE A 88 6.16 -1.53 2.85
N TYR A 89 5.47 -2.26 1.95
CA TYR A 89 6.11 -2.86 0.78
C TYR A 89 5.48 -2.33 -0.49
N VAL A 90 6.31 -2.01 -1.49
CA VAL A 90 5.87 -1.51 -2.78
C VAL A 90 6.47 -2.37 -3.89
N CYS A 91 5.64 -2.83 -4.80
CA CYS A 91 6.08 -3.54 -5.98
C CYS A 91 5.45 -2.91 -7.22
N GLY A 92 6.24 -2.63 -8.23
CA GLY A 92 5.75 -2.10 -9.50
C GLY A 92 6.73 -1.19 -10.23
N ASP A 93 6.17 -0.28 -11.04
CA ASP A 93 6.90 0.61 -11.92
C ASP A 93 7.74 1.65 -11.16
N ALA A 94 9.05 1.62 -11.40
CA ALA A 94 10.01 2.53 -10.76
C ALA A 94 9.83 3.99 -11.19
N LYS A 95 9.37 4.23 -12.43
CA LYS A 95 9.34 5.59 -12.98
C LYS A 95 8.14 6.40 -12.52
N ARG A 96 6.99 5.77 -12.34
CA ARG A 96 5.74 6.45 -11.99
C ARG A 96 5.22 6.05 -10.62
N MET A 97 4.81 4.81 -10.49
CA MET A 97 4.10 4.35 -9.30
C MET A 97 4.96 4.47 -8.04
N ALA A 98 6.22 4.06 -8.11
CA ALA A 98 7.11 4.14 -6.95
C ALA A 98 7.36 5.59 -6.51
N VAL A 99 7.52 6.50 -7.47
CA VAL A 99 7.69 7.94 -7.18
C VAL A 99 6.43 8.52 -6.56
N ASP A 100 5.26 8.22 -7.13
CA ASP A 100 3.98 8.76 -6.66
C ASP A 100 3.64 8.22 -5.26
N VAL A 101 3.91 6.97 -5.00
CA VAL A 101 3.71 6.36 -3.66
C VAL A 101 4.65 7.01 -2.64
N ASP A 102 5.90 7.23 -2.99
CA ASP A 102 6.86 7.89 -2.11
C ASP A 102 6.42 9.31 -1.75
N GLN A 103 5.96 10.07 -2.74
CA GLN A 103 5.42 11.41 -2.52
C GLN A 103 4.17 11.38 -1.64
N ALA A 104 3.29 10.40 -1.84
CA ALA A 104 2.10 10.24 -1.01
C ALA A 104 2.46 9.95 0.45
N LEU A 105 3.44 9.10 0.71
CA LEU A 105 3.92 8.84 2.08
C LEU A 105 4.46 10.10 2.74
N ASN A 106 5.24 10.90 2.01
CA ASN A 106 5.75 12.17 2.52
C ASN A 106 4.62 13.14 2.84
N GLN A 107 3.62 13.23 1.97
CA GLN A 107 2.47 14.10 2.17
C GLN A 107 1.65 13.66 3.40
N ILE A 108 1.42 12.37 3.56
CA ILE A 108 0.71 11.81 4.71
C ILE A 108 1.44 12.14 6.01
N ALA A 109 2.77 12.00 6.03
CA ALA A 109 3.58 12.34 7.19
C ALA A 109 3.46 13.82 7.55
N ARG A 110 3.45 14.71 6.54
CA ARG A 110 3.26 16.14 6.77
C ARG A 110 1.87 16.47 7.31
N GLU A 111 0.83 15.94 6.70
CA GLU A 111 -0.56 16.29 7.02
C GLU A 111 -1.03 15.68 8.33
N HIS A 112 -0.71 14.43 8.58
CA HIS A 112 -1.22 13.70 9.74
C HIS A 112 -0.20 13.56 10.85
N GLY A 113 1.10 13.68 10.54
CA GLY A 113 2.18 13.67 11.53
C GLY A 113 2.58 15.06 12.01
N ASP A 114 1.99 16.11 11.45
CA ASP A 114 2.32 17.51 11.75
C ASP A 114 3.81 17.77 11.59
N LEU A 115 4.41 17.24 10.53
CA LEU A 115 5.83 17.38 10.24
C LEU A 115 6.05 18.39 9.11
N SER A 116 7.20 19.07 9.16
CA SER A 116 7.65 19.88 8.03
C SER A 116 8.02 18.99 6.85
N GLU A 117 8.20 19.57 5.67
CA GLU A 117 8.64 18.82 4.48
C GLU A 117 9.95 18.09 4.75
N GLN A 118 10.91 18.74 5.39
CA GLN A 118 12.19 18.14 5.71
C GLN A 118 12.06 17.00 6.72
N GLU A 119 11.27 17.22 7.77
CA GLU A 119 11.03 16.20 8.79
C GLU A 119 10.31 14.98 8.21
N ALA A 120 9.36 15.18 7.30
CA ALA A 120 8.68 14.08 6.61
C ALA A 120 9.66 13.27 5.76
N ARG A 121 10.56 13.91 5.02
CA ARG A 121 11.59 13.23 4.26
C ARG A 121 12.51 12.39 5.16
N ILE A 122 12.91 12.94 6.30
CA ILE A 122 13.74 12.23 7.27
C ILE A 122 12.99 11.01 7.82
N TYR A 123 11.71 11.16 8.10
CA TYR A 123 10.87 10.07 8.59
C TYR A 123 10.80 8.92 7.57
N VAL A 124 10.50 9.23 6.32
CA VAL A 124 10.38 8.22 5.25
C VAL A 124 11.73 7.56 4.98
N LYS A 125 12.82 8.31 4.97
CA LYS A 125 14.18 7.75 4.86
C LYS A 125 14.50 6.82 6.03
N GLY A 126 14.05 7.18 7.23
CA GLY A 126 14.20 6.35 8.42
C GLY A 126 13.50 5.01 8.27
N LEU A 127 12.29 4.99 7.70
CA LEU A 127 11.58 3.76 7.41
C LEU A 127 12.38 2.85 6.48
N LYS A 128 12.99 3.40 5.45
CA LYS A 128 13.85 2.64 4.52
C LYS A 128 15.08 2.08 5.24
N LYS A 129 15.73 2.89 6.05
CA LYS A 129 16.92 2.50 6.81
C LYS A 129 16.63 1.37 7.81
N GLU A 130 15.48 1.42 8.45
CA GLU A 130 15.02 0.40 9.38
C GLU A 130 14.42 -0.83 8.68
N LYS A 131 14.42 -0.85 7.34
CA LYS A 131 13.83 -1.89 6.50
C LYS A 131 12.32 -2.07 6.70
N ARG A 132 11.66 -1.02 7.15
CA ARG A 132 10.20 -0.97 7.27
C ARG A 132 9.52 -0.48 5.99
N TYR A 133 10.28 0.12 5.07
CA TYR A 133 9.80 0.54 3.76
C TYR A 133 10.71 -0.10 2.71
N GLN A 134 10.22 -1.14 2.06
CA GLN A 134 10.98 -1.90 1.08
C GLN A 134 10.29 -1.83 -0.29
N ARG A 135 11.10 -1.78 -1.34
CA ARG A 135 10.61 -1.62 -2.70
C ARG A 135 11.19 -2.70 -3.61
N ASP A 136 10.32 -3.32 -4.39
CA ASP A 136 10.67 -4.22 -5.48
C ASP A 136 10.18 -3.55 -6.77
N ILE A 137 11.01 -2.69 -7.33
CA ILE A 137 10.65 -1.81 -8.44
C ILE A 137 11.48 -2.13 -9.68
N TYR A 138 10.85 -1.95 -10.84
CA TYR A 138 11.47 -2.27 -12.13
C TYR A 138 11.18 -1.24 -13.22
#